data_264bb7a9794d00cd47b917132c5fa224
#
_entry.id   264bb7a9794d00cd47b917132c5fa224
#
_cell.length_a   1.000
_cell.length_b   1.000
_cell.length_c   1.000
_cell.angle_alpha   90.00
_cell.angle_beta   90.00
_cell.angle_gamma   90.00
#
_symmetry.space_group_name_H-M   'P 1'
#
loop_
_entity.id
_entity.type
_entity.pdbx_description
1 polymer ?
#
loop_
_entity_poly.entity_id
_entity_poly.type
_entity_poly.pdbx_seq_one_letter_code
_entity_poly.pdbx_strand_id
1 'polypeptide(L)'
;MMRTISMLQNEQGGLMIIMSVMLLALLTIISVAASRTANTEINIAANEYVYQRCFYNAEGAILEVVDLLESSASPLENPPSWMGLDEEVINDSTVFTFWENSEKMDGVVPQASVIDSQNTDYLSVHNGILSGSSLDMSKPAKHTFSIYGRSKSKGLVMLKIGFAKVY
;
A
#
# COMPACT_ATOMS: atom_id res chain seq x y z
N MET A 1 -33.79 51.59 -54.83
CA MET A 1 -32.57 50.72 -54.73
C MET A 1 -31.94 50.65 -53.37
N MET A 2 -32.39 51.34 -52.33
CA MET A 2 -31.81 51.37 -50.96
C MET A 2 -32.42 50.35 -49.98
N ARG A 3 -33.53 49.69 -50.24
CA ARG A 3 -34.21 48.77 -49.31
C ARG A 3 -33.64 47.32 -49.34
N THR A 4 -32.98 46.94 -50.42
CA THR A 4 -32.41 45.57 -50.55
C THR A 4 -31.10 45.39 -49.81
N ILE A 5 -30.34 46.46 -49.60
CA ILE A 5 -29.05 46.38 -48.88
C ILE A 5 -29.24 46.19 -47.35
N SER A 6 -30.31 46.74 -46.78
CA SER A 6 -30.59 46.61 -45.33
C SER A 6 -31.08 45.20 -44.96
N MET A 7 -31.70 44.44 -45.86
CA MET A 7 -32.11 43.08 -45.60
C MET A 7 -30.91 42.09 -45.59
N LEU A 8 -29.95 42.28 -46.50
CA LEU A 8 -28.73 41.49 -46.53
C LEU A 8 -27.82 41.68 -45.31
N GLN A 9 -27.77 42.88 -44.72
CA GLN A 9 -27.05 43.14 -43.49
C GLN A 9 -27.67 42.47 -42.26
N ASN A 10 -29.00 42.29 -42.24
CA ASN A 10 -29.71 41.64 -41.14
C ASN A 10 -29.52 40.10 -41.17
N GLU A 11 -29.39 39.49 -42.35
CA GLU A 11 -29.11 38.05 -42.49
C GLU A 11 -27.66 37.71 -42.08
N GLN A 12 -26.69 38.57 -42.35
CA GLN A 12 -25.29 38.40 -41.93
C GLN A 12 -25.16 38.44 -40.42
N GLY A 13 -25.91 39.30 -39.72
CA GLY A 13 -25.94 39.39 -38.27
C GLY A 13 -26.49 38.11 -37.61
N GLY A 14 -27.55 37.51 -38.20
CA GLY A 14 -28.12 36.26 -37.74
C GLY A 14 -27.17 35.07 -37.87
N LEU A 15 -26.46 34.97 -39.00
CA LEU A 15 -25.48 33.91 -39.22
C LEU A 15 -24.30 33.99 -38.25
N MET A 16 -23.81 35.18 -37.93
CA MET A 16 -22.74 35.40 -36.93
C MET A 16 -23.15 34.96 -35.53
N ILE A 17 -24.41 35.19 -35.15
CA ILE A 17 -24.91 34.79 -33.83
C ILE A 17 -24.98 33.25 -33.76
N ILE A 18 -25.47 32.59 -34.81
CA ILE A 18 -25.54 31.12 -34.86
C ILE A 18 -24.12 30.51 -34.75
N MET A 19 -23.17 31.04 -35.53
CA MET A 19 -21.78 30.56 -35.46
C MET A 19 -21.16 30.76 -34.07
N SER A 20 -21.38 31.89 -33.42
CA SER A 20 -20.84 32.16 -32.09
C SER A 20 -21.43 31.23 -31.04
N VAL A 21 -22.73 30.96 -31.08
CA VAL A 21 -23.40 30.00 -30.18
C VAL A 21 -22.88 28.57 -30.40
N MET A 22 -22.71 28.19 -31.68
CA MET A 22 -22.17 26.86 -32.02
C MET A 22 -20.72 26.67 -31.53
N LEU A 23 -19.89 27.70 -31.67
CA LEU A 23 -18.50 27.70 -31.16
C LEU A 23 -18.48 27.64 -29.66
N LEU A 24 -19.35 28.37 -28.97
CA LEU A 24 -19.48 28.35 -27.52
C LEU A 24 -19.95 27.00 -27.01
N ALA A 25 -20.89 26.35 -27.71
CA ALA A 25 -21.33 24.99 -27.41
C ALA A 25 -20.20 23.96 -27.56
N LEU A 26 -19.38 24.06 -28.59
CA LEU A 26 -18.22 23.20 -28.78
C LEU A 26 -17.19 23.40 -27.67
N LEU A 27 -16.88 24.64 -27.31
CA LEU A 27 -15.95 24.95 -26.22
C LEU A 27 -16.44 24.42 -24.88
N THR A 28 -17.74 24.50 -24.59
CA THR A 28 -18.30 23.96 -23.34
C THR A 28 -18.18 22.43 -23.29
N ILE A 29 -18.42 21.73 -24.38
CA ILE A 29 -18.26 20.27 -24.45
C ILE A 29 -16.81 19.87 -24.20
N ILE A 30 -15.86 20.54 -24.85
CA ILE A 30 -14.43 20.28 -24.67
C ILE A 30 -14.01 20.56 -23.22
N SER A 31 -14.47 21.65 -22.63
CA SER A 31 -14.16 22.01 -21.25
C SER A 31 -14.68 20.99 -20.24
N VAL A 32 -15.91 20.49 -20.45
CA VAL A 32 -16.48 19.44 -19.59
C VAL A 32 -15.72 18.12 -19.75
N ALA A 33 -15.35 17.75 -20.96
CA ALA A 33 -14.55 16.55 -21.21
C ALA A 33 -13.18 16.65 -20.53
N ALA A 34 -12.47 17.75 -20.70
CA ALA A 34 -11.18 18.01 -20.06
C ALA A 34 -11.26 17.96 -18.52
N SER A 35 -12.31 18.56 -17.95
CA SER A 35 -12.54 18.53 -16.49
C SER A 35 -12.76 17.12 -15.96
N ARG A 36 -13.50 16.27 -16.69
CA ARG A 36 -13.71 14.87 -16.30
C ARG A 36 -12.41 14.08 -16.34
N THR A 37 -11.60 14.25 -17.38
CA THR A 37 -10.28 13.61 -17.48
C THR A 37 -9.37 14.03 -16.33
N ALA A 38 -9.27 15.33 -16.04
CA ALA A 38 -8.46 15.84 -14.92
C ALA A 38 -8.91 15.27 -13.57
N ASN A 39 -10.22 15.19 -13.30
CA ASN A 39 -10.72 14.59 -12.06
C ASN A 39 -10.36 13.10 -11.95
N THR A 40 -10.39 12.36 -13.06
CA THR A 40 -9.99 10.95 -13.08
C THR A 40 -8.50 10.81 -12.78
N GLU A 41 -7.66 11.62 -13.40
CA GLU A 41 -6.22 11.63 -13.16
C GLU A 41 -5.87 11.97 -11.71
N ILE A 42 -6.55 12.96 -11.12
CA ILE A 42 -6.39 13.31 -9.70
C ILE A 42 -6.74 12.13 -8.79
N ASN A 43 -7.82 11.43 -9.07
CA ASN A 43 -8.22 10.25 -8.28
C ASN A 43 -7.22 9.10 -8.41
N ILE A 44 -6.68 8.85 -9.60
CA ILE A 44 -5.64 7.85 -9.84
C ILE A 44 -4.38 8.22 -9.06
N ALA A 45 -3.90 9.46 -9.18
CA ALA A 45 -2.73 9.95 -8.46
C ALA A 45 -2.89 9.89 -6.93
N ALA A 46 -4.08 10.22 -6.42
CA ALA A 46 -4.38 10.13 -5.00
C ALA A 46 -4.36 8.68 -4.50
N ASN A 47 -4.92 7.74 -5.27
CA ASN A 47 -4.90 6.31 -4.92
C ASN A 47 -3.47 5.75 -4.96
N GLU A 48 -2.68 6.12 -5.97
CA GLU A 48 -1.27 5.73 -6.08
C GLU A 48 -0.45 6.23 -4.90
N TYR A 49 -0.63 7.49 -4.52
CA TYR A 49 0.03 8.07 -3.35
C TYR A 49 -0.30 7.32 -2.05
N VAL A 50 -1.58 6.97 -1.86
CA VAL A 50 -2.01 6.19 -0.69
C VAL A 50 -1.37 4.79 -0.70
N TYR A 51 -1.37 4.13 -1.85
CA TYR A 51 -0.74 2.81 -2.00
C TYR A 51 0.75 2.84 -1.68
N GLN A 52 1.49 3.79 -2.26
CA GLN A 52 2.92 3.96 -2.00
C GLN A 52 3.20 4.23 -0.52
N ARG A 53 2.40 5.09 0.11
CA ARG A 53 2.54 5.36 1.54
C ARG A 53 2.33 4.10 2.39
N CYS A 54 1.27 3.32 2.10
CA CYS A 54 1.02 2.07 2.81
C CYS A 54 2.15 1.06 2.59
N PHE A 55 2.68 1.00 1.36
CA PHE A 55 3.81 0.13 1.03
C PHE A 55 5.05 0.49 1.85
N TYR A 56 5.48 1.75 1.84
CA TYR A 56 6.65 2.20 2.61
C TYR A 56 6.46 2.08 4.12
N ASN A 57 5.25 2.27 4.63
CA ASN A 57 4.97 2.04 6.04
C ASN A 57 5.11 0.55 6.40
N ALA A 58 4.59 -0.35 5.58
CA ALA A 58 4.72 -1.79 5.79
C ALA A 58 6.19 -2.26 5.67
N GLU A 59 6.94 -1.73 4.69
CA GLU A 59 8.37 -1.98 4.54
C GLU A 59 9.16 -1.49 5.75
N GLY A 60 8.88 -0.27 6.22
CA GLY A 60 9.52 0.29 7.40
C GLY A 60 9.25 -0.53 8.67
N ALA A 61 8.04 -1.05 8.84
CA ALA A 61 7.71 -1.95 9.94
C ALA A 61 8.52 -3.26 9.88
N ILE A 62 8.73 -3.80 8.70
CA ILE A 62 9.59 -4.98 8.51
C ILE A 62 11.04 -4.68 8.89
N LEU A 63 11.58 -3.53 8.47
CA LEU A 63 12.94 -3.11 8.81
C LEU A 63 13.11 -2.88 10.30
N GLU A 64 12.08 -2.37 10.99
CA GLU A 64 12.06 -2.26 12.46
C GLU A 64 12.24 -3.64 13.13
N VAL A 65 11.53 -4.67 12.64
CA VAL A 65 11.68 -6.04 13.14
C VAL A 65 13.08 -6.60 12.87
N VAL A 66 13.64 -6.34 11.70
CA VAL A 66 15.02 -6.76 11.37
C VAL A 66 16.01 -6.16 12.37
N ASP A 67 15.89 -4.85 12.65
CA ASP A 67 16.75 -4.17 13.63
C ASP A 67 16.58 -4.74 15.06
N LEU A 68 15.34 -5.00 15.47
CA LEU A 68 15.05 -5.66 16.75
C LEU A 68 15.65 -7.07 16.83
N LEU A 69 15.55 -7.85 15.76
CA LEU A 69 16.16 -9.17 15.69
C LEU A 69 17.68 -9.11 15.67
N GLU A 70 18.28 -8.16 14.97
CA GLU A 70 19.74 -7.97 14.94
C GLU A 70 20.30 -7.53 16.29
N SER A 71 19.63 -6.64 16.98
CA SER A 71 20.04 -6.13 18.30
C SER A 71 19.87 -7.14 19.42
N SER A 72 18.97 -8.11 19.27
CA SER A 72 18.72 -9.16 20.27
C SER A 72 19.79 -10.24 20.23
N ALA A 73 20.42 -10.54 21.36
CA ALA A 73 21.45 -11.59 21.43
C ALA A 73 20.85 -13.01 21.27
N SER A 74 19.70 -13.27 21.88
CA SER A 74 19.03 -14.59 21.88
C SER A 74 17.52 -14.42 21.85
N PRO A 75 16.91 -14.04 20.70
CA PRO A 75 15.47 -13.79 20.62
C PRO A 75 14.62 -15.04 20.85
N LEU A 76 15.21 -16.25 20.74
CA LEU A 76 14.51 -17.53 20.92
C LEU A 76 14.44 -17.96 22.39
N GLU A 77 15.32 -17.47 23.29
CA GLU A 77 15.26 -17.79 24.72
C GLU A 77 14.10 -17.07 25.41
N ASN A 78 13.85 -15.83 25.05
CA ASN A 78 12.75 -15.02 25.54
C ASN A 78 12.02 -14.37 24.36
N PRO A 79 11.17 -15.12 23.63
CA PRO A 79 10.53 -14.61 22.45
C PRO A 79 9.58 -13.47 22.81
N PRO A 80 9.66 -12.34 22.10
CA PRO A 80 8.71 -11.25 22.28
C PRO A 80 7.33 -11.67 21.82
N SER A 81 6.28 -11.00 22.30
CA SER A 81 4.87 -11.33 22.02
C SER A 81 4.51 -11.28 20.52
N TRP A 82 5.28 -10.56 19.72
CA TRP A 82 5.08 -10.45 18.28
C TRP A 82 5.81 -11.54 17.47
N MET A 83 6.52 -12.46 18.15
CA MET A 83 7.24 -13.56 17.51
C MET A 83 6.53 -14.89 17.72
N GLY A 84 6.15 -15.55 16.64
CA GLY A 84 5.68 -16.94 16.64
C GLY A 84 6.84 -17.92 16.53
N LEU A 85 6.79 -19.01 17.25
CA LEU A 85 7.85 -20.03 17.29
C LEU A 85 7.56 -21.24 16.41
N ASP A 86 6.37 -21.34 15.84
CA ASP A 86 5.91 -22.53 15.12
C ASP A 86 5.39 -22.18 13.70
N GLU A 87 6.17 -22.52 12.69
CA GLU A 87 5.80 -22.31 11.28
C GLU A 87 4.65 -23.21 10.83
N GLU A 88 4.48 -24.39 11.44
CA GLU A 88 3.39 -25.32 11.05
C GLU A 88 2.03 -24.73 11.42
N VAL A 89 1.96 -23.96 12.48
CA VAL A 89 0.73 -23.27 12.95
C VAL A 89 0.55 -21.92 12.32
N ILE A 90 1.65 -21.19 12.11
CA ILE A 90 1.64 -19.79 11.62
C ILE A 90 2.21 -19.75 10.20
N ASN A 91 1.36 -19.92 9.22
CA ASN A 91 1.67 -19.80 7.79
C ASN A 91 1.03 -18.55 7.17
N ASP A 92 1.33 -18.28 5.90
CA ASP A 92 0.84 -17.10 5.18
C ASP A 92 -0.69 -16.96 5.23
N SER A 93 -1.40 -18.09 5.14
CA SER A 93 -2.87 -18.11 5.17
C SER A 93 -3.41 -17.73 6.56
N THR A 94 -2.80 -18.25 7.63
CA THR A 94 -3.20 -17.93 9.01
C THR A 94 -2.91 -16.49 9.36
N VAL A 95 -1.76 -15.94 8.96
CA VAL A 95 -1.41 -14.52 9.14
C VAL A 95 -2.41 -13.62 8.43
N PHE A 96 -2.75 -13.95 7.17
CA PHE A 96 -3.72 -13.17 6.39
C PHE A 96 -5.09 -13.19 7.05
N THR A 97 -5.61 -14.38 7.37
CA THR A 97 -6.92 -14.56 8.01
C THR A 97 -7.00 -13.86 9.37
N PHE A 98 -5.93 -13.96 10.16
CA PHE A 98 -5.80 -13.30 11.45
C PHE A 98 -5.93 -11.77 11.31
N TRP A 99 -5.21 -11.17 10.36
CA TRP A 99 -5.28 -9.73 10.15
C TRP A 99 -6.58 -9.27 9.50
N GLU A 100 -7.25 -10.12 8.73
CA GLU A 100 -8.54 -9.81 8.13
C GLU A 100 -9.68 -9.88 9.15
N ASN A 101 -9.71 -10.93 9.96
CA ASN A 101 -10.83 -11.22 10.87
C ASN A 101 -10.57 -10.78 12.32
N SER A 102 -9.39 -10.28 12.65
CA SER A 102 -8.98 -9.94 14.02
C SER A 102 -9.08 -11.14 14.99
N GLU A 103 -8.93 -12.35 14.47
CA GLU A 103 -8.87 -13.57 15.27
C GLU A 103 -7.57 -13.63 16.07
N LYS A 104 -7.61 -14.27 17.24
CA LYS A 104 -6.40 -14.42 18.06
C LYS A 104 -5.54 -15.53 17.48
N MET A 105 -4.32 -15.20 17.16
CA MET A 105 -3.30 -16.18 16.82
C MET A 105 -2.69 -16.72 18.12
N ASP A 106 -2.55 -18.04 18.26
CA ASP A 106 -2.07 -18.68 19.51
C ASP A 106 -0.73 -18.07 19.97
N GLY A 107 -0.83 -17.21 21.00
CA GLY A 107 0.32 -16.61 21.66
C GLY A 107 1.03 -15.47 20.93
N VAL A 108 0.67 -15.15 19.68
CA VAL A 108 1.29 -14.07 18.91
C VAL A 108 0.39 -12.85 18.86
N VAL A 109 0.93 -11.71 19.25
CA VAL A 109 0.24 -10.42 19.23
C VAL A 109 1.00 -9.48 18.30
N PRO A 110 0.44 -9.06 17.16
CA PRO A 110 1.10 -8.09 16.30
C PRO A 110 1.45 -6.83 17.07
N GLN A 111 2.64 -6.33 16.85
CA GLN A 111 3.14 -5.10 17.46
C GLN A 111 2.91 -3.92 16.53
N ALA A 112 2.41 -2.81 17.08
CA ALA A 112 2.31 -1.56 16.34
C ALA A 112 3.70 -1.00 16.03
N SER A 113 3.93 -0.62 14.77
CA SER A 113 5.18 0.00 14.32
C SER A 113 5.33 1.42 14.86
N VAL A 114 6.55 1.83 15.15
CA VAL A 114 6.87 3.20 15.55
C VAL A 114 6.58 4.21 14.43
N ILE A 115 6.63 3.77 13.15
CA ILE A 115 6.43 4.65 11.99
C ILE A 115 4.99 5.17 11.90
N ASP A 116 4.01 4.30 12.10
CA ASP A 116 2.57 4.67 12.13
C ASP A 116 1.84 3.69 13.06
N SER A 117 1.90 3.96 14.35
CA SER A 117 1.39 3.07 15.40
C SER A 117 -0.12 2.81 15.36
N GLN A 118 -0.89 3.60 14.61
CA GLN A 118 -2.34 3.42 14.48
C GLN A 118 -2.71 2.51 13.30
N ASN A 119 -1.89 2.50 12.26
CA ASN A 119 -2.25 1.86 11.00
C ASN A 119 -1.23 0.84 10.51
N THR A 120 -0.11 0.68 11.19
CA THR A 120 0.96 -0.22 10.74
C THR A 120 1.36 -1.16 11.87
N ASP A 121 1.28 -2.45 11.58
CA ASP A 121 1.60 -3.53 12.51
C ASP A 121 2.62 -4.47 11.87
N TYR A 122 3.36 -5.17 12.72
CA TYR A 122 4.27 -6.22 12.29
C TYR A 122 4.17 -7.47 13.18
N LEU A 123 4.63 -8.59 12.64
CA LEU A 123 4.90 -9.82 13.37
C LEU A 123 6.02 -10.61 12.69
N SER A 124 6.63 -11.52 13.41
CA SER A 124 7.65 -12.43 12.89
C SER A 124 7.33 -13.88 13.28
N VAL A 125 7.72 -14.81 12.44
CA VAL A 125 7.60 -16.26 12.69
C VAL A 125 8.97 -16.88 12.51
N HIS A 126 9.39 -17.67 13.50
CA HIS A 126 10.62 -18.45 13.42
C HIS A 126 10.37 -19.72 12.62
N ASN A 127 11.08 -19.89 11.51
CA ASN A 127 10.92 -21.02 10.58
C ASN A 127 11.93 -22.17 10.86
N GLY A 128 12.59 -22.14 12.00
CA GLY A 128 13.58 -23.16 12.32
C GLY A 128 14.99 -22.85 11.81
N ILE A 129 15.81 -23.90 11.80
CA ILE A 129 17.21 -23.84 11.35
C ILE A 129 17.25 -23.95 9.82
N LEU A 130 18.03 -23.09 9.18
CA LEU A 130 18.20 -23.10 7.73
C LEU A 130 18.74 -24.46 7.27
N SER A 131 18.08 -25.06 6.28
CA SER A 131 18.53 -26.30 5.66
C SER A 131 19.96 -26.16 5.12
N GLY A 132 20.84 -27.09 5.51
CA GLY A 132 22.28 -27.02 5.21
C GLY A 132 23.12 -26.23 6.22
N SER A 133 22.51 -25.65 7.27
CA SER A 133 23.25 -25.15 8.44
C SER A 133 23.78 -26.30 9.28
N SER A 134 24.85 -26.04 10.06
CA SER A 134 25.44 -27.05 10.95
C SER A 134 24.46 -27.41 12.06
N LEU A 135 24.16 -28.69 12.21
CA LEU A 135 23.45 -29.24 13.37
C LEU A 135 24.37 -29.58 14.54
N ASP A 136 25.66 -29.26 14.43
CA ASP A 136 26.65 -29.44 15.48
C ASP A 136 26.41 -28.38 16.58
N MET A 137 26.03 -28.85 17.78
CA MET A 137 25.71 -27.98 18.93
C MET A 137 26.90 -27.11 19.39
N SER A 138 28.11 -27.40 18.93
CA SER A 138 29.30 -26.61 19.22
C SER A 138 29.48 -25.41 18.25
N LYS A 139 28.67 -25.31 17.23
CA LYS A 139 28.74 -24.25 16.20
C LYS A 139 27.45 -23.44 16.17
N PRO A 140 27.55 -22.14 15.93
CA PRO A 140 26.36 -21.29 15.80
C PRO A 140 25.50 -21.78 14.63
N ALA A 141 24.20 -21.93 14.89
CA ALA A 141 23.23 -22.32 13.88
C ALA A 141 22.64 -21.11 13.16
N LYS A 142 22.28 -21.28 11.91
CA LYS A 142 21.60 -20.24 11.14
C LYS A 142 20.09 -20.43 11.22
N HIS A 143 19.44 -19.51 11.91
CA HIS A 143 17.98 -19.51 12.07
C HIS A 143 17.31 -18.63 11.02
N THR A 144 16.13 -19.04 10.56
CA THR A 144 15.34 -18.32 9.58
C THR A 144 14.05 -17.79 10.18
N PHE A 145 13.66 -16.61 9.72
CA PHE A 145 12.46 -15.92 10.17
C PHE A 145 11.66 -15.44 8.96
N SER A 146 10.36 -15.58 9.00
CA SER A 146 9.43 -14.89 8.12
C SER A 146 8.90 -13.67 8.84
N ILE A 147 9.15 -12.48 8.30
CA ILE A 147 8.73 -11.22 8.88
C ILE A 147 7.59 -10.67 8.02
N TYR A 148 6.52 -10.28 8.67
CA TYR A 148 5.33 -9.73 8.05
C TYR A 148 5.11 -8.30 8.55
N GLY A 149 4.90 -7.38 7.62
CA GLY A 149 4.52 -6.00 7.89
C GLY A 149 3.21 -5.68 7.19
N ARG A 150 2.30 -5.03 7.90
CA ARG A 150 1.00 -4.61 7.36
C ARG A 150 0.77 -3.12 7.59
N SER A 151 0.22 -2.45 6.57
CA SER A 151 -0.32 -1.11 6.70
C SER A 151 -1.78 -1.07 6.22
N LYS A 152 -2.67 -0.45 7.03
CA LYS A 152 -4.14 -0.43 6.84
C LYS A 152 -4.74 0.99 6.79
N SER A 153 -4.02 2.01 6.35
CA SER A 153 -4.50 3.39 6.38
C SER A 153 -5.77 3.59 5.52
N LYS A 154 -5.65 3.82 4.23
CA LYS A 154 -6.77 3.90 3.27
C LYS A 154 -6.76 2.76 2.25
N GLY A 155 -5.82 1.85 2.37
CA GLY A 155 -5.65 0.63 1.61
C GLY A 155 -4.99 -0.40 2.50
N LEU A 156 -5.09 -1.67 2.14
CA LEU A 156 -4.41 -2.76 2.84
C LEU A 156 -3.20 -3.18 2.01
N VAL A 157 -2.02 -3.06 2.60
CA VAL A 157 -0.77 -3.60 2.05
C VAL A 157 -0.16 -4.51 3.10
N MET A 158 0.17 -5.72 2.69
CA MET A 158 0.89 -6.70 3.49
C MET A 158 2.13 -7.14 2.73
N LEU A 159 3.26 -7.09 3.40
CA LEU A 159 4.56 -7.51 2.87
C LEU A 159 5.11 -8.65 3.72
N LYS A 160 5.86 -9.55 3.07
CA LYS A 160 6.60 -10.62 3.73
C LYS A 160 8.03 -10.61 3.25
N ILE A 161 8.97 -10.74 4.17
CA ILE A 161 10.37 -11.01 3.85
C ILE A 161 10.88 -12.21 4.64
N GLY A 162 11.86 -12.91 4.07
CA GLY A 162 12.67 -13.90 4.78
C GLY A 162 13.92 -13.24 5.36
N PHE A 163 14.21 -13.49 6.62
CA PHE A 163 15.40 -13.03 7.30
C PHE A 163 16.15 -14.22 7.92
N ALA A 164 17.47 -14.19 7.90
CA ALA A 164 18.27 -15.26 8.48
C ALA A 164 19.39 -14.68 9.35
N LYS A 165 19.50 -15.18 10.58
CA LYS A 165 20.50 -14.78 11.56
C LYS A 165 21.22 -15.98 12.16
N VAL A 166 22.49 -15.80 12.49
CA VAL A 166 23.35 -16.80 13.15
C VAL A 166 23.36 -16.51 14.64
N TYR A 167 23.12 -17.53 15.45
CA TYR A 167 23.18 -17.50 16.91
C TYR A 167 24.14 -18.56 17.44
#